data_f2c4a86e0305771bf3b973488f6fcb2a
#
_entry.id   f2c4a86e0305771bf3b973488f6fcb2a
#
_cell.length_a   1.000
_cell.length_b   1.000
_cell.length_c   1.000
_cell.angle_alpha   90.00
_cell.angle_beta   90.00
_cell.angle_gamma   90.00
#
_symmetry.space_group_name_H-M   'P 1'
#
loop_
_entity.id
_entity.type
_entity.pdbx_description
1 polymer ?
#
loop_
_entity_poly.entity_id
_entity_poly.type
_entity_poly.pdbx_seq_one_letter_code
_entity_poly.pdbx_strand_id
1 'polypeptide(L)'
;MDSSRAMQQAAKPMILVVDDFDDTRLLLRTWLERKGFQVIEAENGIEAVAQAETNLPNLIIMDLEMPELDGLAATRRIRAVKELEKVPVLAVSAYGAEQFRDDALAAGCDEYVSTPFEPEALEKLIRSFVS
;
A
#
# COMPACT_ATOMS: atom_id res chain seq x y z
N MET A 1 0.56 -33.69 -9.72
CA MET A 1 0.68 -32.32 -9.35
C MET A 1 -0.65 -31.72 -8.93
N ASP A 2 -0.64 -30.98 -7.87
CA ASP A 2 -1.86 -30.40 -7.33
C ASP A 2 -2.07 -29.00 -7.89
N SER A 3 -2.99 -28.84 -8.83
CA SER A 3 -3.27 -27.56 -9.44
C SER A 3 -3.92 -26.57 -8.46
N SER A 4 -4.65 -27.05 -7.46
CA SER A 4 -5.24 -26.15 -6.47
C SER A 4 -4.17 -25.55 -5.56
N ARG A 5 -3.09 -26.28 -5.31
CA ARG A 5 -1.97 -25.73 -4.55
C ARG A 5 -1.26 -24.63 -5.33
N ALA A 6 -1.05 -24.82 -6.61
CA ALA A 6 -0.45 -23.81 -7.47
C ALA A 6 -1.34 -22.57 -7.55
N MET A 7 -2.66 -22.76 -7.63
CA MET A 7 -3.61 -21.66 -7.67
C MET A 7 -3.63 -20.88 -6.36
N GLN A 8 -3.51 -21.56 -5.21
CA GLN A 8 -3.46 -20.88 -3.93
C GLN A 8 -2.22 -19.99 -3.81
N GLN A 9 -1.07 -20.46 -4.30
CA GLN A 9 0.14 -19.66 -4.29
C GLN A 9 0.02 -18.47 -5.24
N ALA A 10 -0.56 -18.68 -6.41
CA ALA A 10 -0.78 -17.62 -7.39
C ALA A 10 -1.80 -16.59 -6.89
N ALA A 11 -2.72 -17.02 -6.01
CA ALA A 11 -3.75 -16.14 -5.47
C ALA A 11 -3.29 -15.32 -4.25
N LYS A 12 -2.04 -15.52 -3.80
CA LYS A 12 -1.51 -14.78 -2.65
C LYS A 12 -1.40 -13.29 -3.01
N PRO A 13 -2.14 -12.42 -2.32
CA PRO A 13 -2.12 -11.01 -2.70
C PRO A 13 -0.77 -10.36 -2.44
N MET A 14 -0.38 -9.48 -3.35
CA MET A 14 0.85 -8.72 -3.25
C MET A 14 0.55 -7.31 -2.78
N ILE A 15 1.23 -6.88 -1.72
CA ILE A 15 1.06 -5.55 -1.14
C ILE A 15 2.38 -4.79 -1.31
N LEU A 16 2.28 -3.58 -1.84
CA LEU A 16 3.40 -2.65 -1.88
C LEU A 16 3.35 -1.76 -0.65
N VAL A 17 4.39 -1.81 0.17
CA VAL A 17 4.52 -0.97 1.35
C VAL A 17 5.47 0.17 1.04
N VAL A 18 4.98 1.39 1.13
CA VAL A 18 5.76 2.60 0.84
C VAL A 18 5.92 3.40 2.13
N ASP A 19 7.16 3.52 2.60
CA ASP A 19 7.49 4.25 3.82
C ASP A 19 8.98 4.56 3.78
N ASP A 20 9.35 5.80 4.08
CA ASP A 20 10.76 6.21 4.07
C ASP A 20 11.52 5.76 5.31
N PHE A 21 10.82 5.29 6.33
CA PHE A 21 11.43 4.85 7.58
C PHE A 21 11.62 3.34 7.55
N ASP A 22 12.88 2.90 7.52
CA ASP A 22 13.23 1.48 7.35
C ASP A 22 12.61 0.57 8.41
N ASP A 23 12.61 1.02 9.67
CA ASP A 23 12.09 0.20 10.77
C ASP A 23 10.58 -0.02 10.64
N THR A 24 9.84 1.02 10.31
CA THR A 24 8.39 0.92 10.13
C THR A 24 8.07 0.03 8.94
N ARG A 25 8.81 0.19 7.85
CA ARG A 25 8.61 -0.60 6.65
C ARG A 25 8.89 -2.07 6.91
N LEU A 26 9.97 -2.39 7.63
CA LEU A 26 10.31 -3.76 7.98
C LEU A 26 9.25 -4.38 8.90
N LEU A 27 8.76 -3.61 9.87
CA LEU A 27 7.74 -4.08 10.80
C LEU A 27 6.46 -4.45 10.06
N LEU A 28 5.99 -3.58 9.17
CA LEU A 28 4.81 -3.83 8.36
C LEU A 28 5.01 -5.04 7.47
N ARG A 29 6.15 -5.13 6.80
CA ARG A 29 6.46 -6.26 5.93
C ARG A 29 6.40 -7.58 6.68
N THR A 30 7.05 -7.65 7.84
CA THR A 30 7.11 -8.86 8.64
C THR A 30 5.70 -9.29 9.06
N TRP A 31 4.91 -8.33 9.52
CA TRP A 31 3.56 -8.59 9.96
C TRP A 31 2.66 -9.07 8.81
N LEU A 32 2.73 -8.39 7.67
CA LEU A 32 1.93 -8.75 6.51
C LEU A 32 2.30 -10.12 5.95
N GLU A 33 3.59 -10.43 5.91
CA GLU A 33 4.03 -11.74 5.43
C GLU A 33 3.52 -12.86 6.33
N ARG A 34 3.48 -12.62 7.63
CA ARG A 34 2.90 -13.59 8.58
C ARG A 34 1.41 -13.78 8.38
N LYS A 35 0.73 -12.77 7.85
CA LYS A 35 -0.70 -12.84 7.56
C LYS A 35 -1.01 -13.45 6.20
N GLY A 36 -0.01 -13.87 5.47
CA GLY A 36 -0.20 -14.57 4.21
C GLY A 36 -0.11 -13.69 2.97
N PHE A 37 0.38 -12.47 3.10
CA PHE A 37 0.56 -11.59 1.95
C PHE A 37 1.98 -11.66 1.40
N GLN A 38 2.10 -11.43 0.12
CA GLN A 38 3.39 -11.18 -0.51
C GLN A 38 3.66 -9.68 -0.41
N VAL A 39 4.90 -9.30 -0.05
CA VAL A 39 5.20 -7.88 0.19
C VAL A 39 6.37 -7.43 -0.67
N ILE A 40 6.20 -6.27 -1.31
CA ILE A 40 7.29 -5.54 -1.95
C ILE A 40 7.36 -4.17 -1.29
N GLU A 41 8.51 -3.52 -1.38
CA GLU A 41 8.79 -2.29 -0.63
C GLU A 41 9.25 -1.17 -1.54
N ALA A 42 8.97 0.07 -1.09
CA ALA A 42 9.53 1.28 -1.68
C ALA A 42 9.81 2.26 -0.55
N GLU A 43 10.91 3.00 -0.66
CA GLU A 43 11.31 3.93 0.40
C GLU A 43 11.03 5.39 0.06
N ASN A 44 10.50 5.66 -1.12
CA ASN A 44 10.08 7.00 -1.51
C ASN A 44 9.05 6.93 -2.63
N GLY A 45 8.51 8.07 -3.00
CA GLY A 45 7.45 8.13 -4.00
C GLY A 45 7.89 7.72 -5.40
N ILE A 46 9.12 8.04 -5.79
CA ILE A 46 9.64 7.67 -7.11
C ILE A 46 9.76 6.16 -7.21
N GLU A 47 10.32 5.54 -6.18
CA GLU A 47 10.46 4.09 -6.11
C GLU A 47 9.09 3.42 -6.04
N ALA A 48 8.12 4.04 -5.34
CA ALA A 48 6.76 3.52 -5.26
C ALA A 48 6.11 3.42 -6.64
N VAL A 49 6.23 4.45 -7.45
CA VAL A 49 5.69 4.44 -8.81
C VAL A 49 6.36 3.34 -9.64
N ALA A 50 7.68 3.25 -9.57
CA ALA A 50 8.44 2.24 -10.32
C ALA A 50 8.06 0.82 -9.90
N GLN A 51 7.96 0.56 -8.61
CA GLN A 51 7.58 -0.76 -8.10
C GLN A 51 6.15 -1.12 -8.47
N ALA A 52 5.24 -0.16 -8.42
CA ALA A 52 3.85 -0.40 -8.78
C ALA A 52 3.73 -0.74 -10.27
N GLU A 53 4.43 -0.02 -11.14
CA GLU A 53 4.40 -0.28 -12.57
C GLU A 53 5.00 -1.63 -12.92
N THR A 54 6.09 -2.00 -12.27
CA THR A 54 6.80 -3.25 -12.57
C THR A 54 6.03 -4.48 -12.07
N ASN A 55 5.46 -4.40 -10.87
CA ASN A 55 4.93 -5.58 -10.17
C ASN A 55 3.41 -5.66 -10.14
N LEU A 56 2.71 -4.58 -10.43
CA LEU A 56 1.24 -4.51 -10.44
C LEU A 56 0.63 -5.10 -9.16
N PRO A 57 0.93 -4.51 -7.98
CA PRO A 57 0.45 -5.05 -6.71
C PRO A 57 -1.06 -5.02 -6.62
N ASN A 58 -1.60 -5.83 -5.70
CA ASN A 58 -3.04 -5.88 -5.46
C ASN A 58 -3.50 -4.76 -4.53
N LEU A 59 -2.59 -4.17 -3.76
CA LEU A 59 -2.90 -3.08 -2.84
C LEU A 59 -1.62 -2.33 -2.51
N ILE A 60 -1.73 -1.03 -2.26
CA ILE A 60 -0.60 -0.18 -1.88
C ILE A 60 -0.90 0.47 -0.54
N ILE A 61 0.04 0.36 0.40
CA ILE A 61 0.01 1.11 1.65
C ILE A 61 0.99 2.26 1.46
N MET A 62 0.47 3.48 1.43
CA MET A 62 1.24 4.66 1.04
C MET A 62 1.40 5.65 2.20
N ASP A 63 2.64 5.82 2.66
CA ASP A 63 2.95 6.90 3.59
C ASP A 63 2.84 8.23 2.85
N LEU A 64 2.10 9.18 3.41
CA LEU A 64 1.92 10.48 2.78
C LEU A 64 3.06 11.44 3.06
N GLU A 65 3.80 11.23 4.14
CA GLU A 65 4.85 12.14 4.57
C GLU A 65 6.24 11.57 4.25
N MET A 66 6.69 11.81 3.03
CA MET A 66 7.99 11.32 2.56
C MET A 66 8.78 12.42 1.87
N PRO A 67 10.13 12.35 1.92
CA PRO A 67 10.94 13.24 1.13
C PRO A 67 10.85 12.91 -0.37
N GLU A 68 11.35 13.82 -1.20
CA GLU A 68 11.32 13.72 -2.65
C GLU A 68 9.89 13.73 -3.16
N LEU A 69 9.44 12.70 -3.83
CA LEU A 69 8.06 12.62 -4.29
C LEU A 69 7.18 12.13 -3.14
N ASP A 70 6.31 12.98 -2.61
CA ASP A 70 5.43 12.62 -1.50
C ASP A 70 4.34 11.63 -1.94
N GLY A 71 3.62 11.08 -0.95
CA GLY A 71 2.63 10.03 -1.20
C GLY A 71 1.45 10.50 -2.04
N LEU A 72 1.05 11.77 -1.94
CA LEU A 72 -0.04 12.30 -2.75
C LEU A 72 0.36 12.38 -4.21
N ALA A 73 1.54 12.91 -4.49
CA ALA A 73 2.06 13.01 -5.85
C ALA A 73 2.31 11.63 -6.44
N ALA A 74 2.84 10.71 -5.63
CA ALA A 74 3.04 9.32 -6.08
C ALA A 74 1.72 8.66 -6.44
N THR A 75 0.68 8.87 -5.63
CA THR A 75 -0.64 8.32 -5.89
C THR A 75 -1.20 8.84 -7.20
N ARG A 76 -1.07 10.15 -7.46
CA ARG A 76 -1.54 10.74 -8.71
C ARG A 76 -0.84 10.11 -9.91
N ARG A 77 0.46 9.88 -9.83
CA ARG A 77 1.23 9.24 -10.91
C ARG A 77 0.80 7.79 -11.11
N ILE A 78 0.57 7.07 -10.02
CA ILE A 78 0.11 5.68 -10.08
C ILE A 78 -1.26 5.62 -10.77
N ARG A 79 -2.17 6.52 -10.41
CA ARG A 79 -3.51 6.56 -11.02
C ARG A 79 -3.49 6.88 -12.50
N ALA A 80 -2.45 7.54 -12.98
CA ALA A 80 -2.31 7.86 -14.39
C ALA A 80 -1.88 6.66 -15.23
N VAL A 81 -1.39 5.60 -14.60
CA VAL A 81 -1.03 4.35 -15.29
C VAL A 81 -2.29 3.50 -15.43
N LYS A 82 -2.63 3.15 -16.66
CA LYS A 82 -3.88 2.46 -16.94
C LYS A 82 -4.07 1.18 -16.13
N GLU A 83 -3.03 0.38 -16.02
CA GLU A 83 -3.08 -0.90 -15.31
C GLU A 83 -3.24 -0.71 -13.80
N LEU A 84 -3.02 0.51 -13.29
CA LEU A 84 -3.04 0.82 -11.87
C LEU A 84 -4.16 1.80 -11.49
N GLU A 85 -5.03 2.14 -12.44
CA GLU A 85 -6.05 3.15 -12.17
C GLU A 85 -7.04 2.73 -11.08
N LYS A 86 -7.17 1.44 -10.82
CA LYS A 86 -8.11 0.90 -9.82
C LYS A 86 -7.44 0.16 -8.67
N VAL A 87 -6.11 0.15 -8.60
CA VAL A 87 -5.44 -0.52 -7.49
C VAL A 87 -5.80 0.18 -6.18
N PRO A 88 -6.21 -0.55 -5.13
CA PRO A 88 -6.50 0.11 -3.84
C PRO A 88 -5.25 0.76 -3.26
N VAL A 89 -5.38 2.01 -2.83
CA VAL A 89 -4.31 2.75 -2.16
C VAL A 89 -4.83 3.17 -0.80
N LEU A 90 -4.18 2.66 0.25
CA LEU A 90 -4.47 3.04 1.63
C LEU A 90 -3.43 4.06 2.06
N ALA A 91 -3.85 5.30 2.22
CA ALA A 91 -2.96 6.37 2.67
C ALA A 91 -2.75 6.26 4.18
N VAL A 92 -1.51 6.39 4.63
CA VAL A 92 -1.17 6.36 6.05
C VAL A 92 -0.48 7.67 6.40
N SER A 93 -0.90 8.29 7.49
CA SER A 93 -0.33 9.54 7.95
C SER A 93 -0.34 9.61 9.48
N ALA A 94 0.47 10.51 10.04
CA ALA A 94 0.58 10.67 11.48
C ALA A 94 -0.74 11.17 12.07
N TYR A 95 -0.97 10.80 13.33
CA TYR A 95 -2.10 11.30 14.10
C TYR A 95 -2.11 12.83 14.12
N GLY A 96 -3.27 13.40 13.96
CA GLY A 96 -3.43 14.86 13.95
C GLY A 96 -3.35 15.49 12.58
N ALA A 97 -3.08 14.70 11.53
CA ALA A 97 -2.96 15.21 10.17
C ALA A 97 -4.24 14.97 9.36
N GLU A 98 -5.38 15.12 10.00
CA GLU A 98 -6.68 14.80 9.40
C GLU A 98 -7.05 15.70 8.22
N GLN A 99 -6.46 16.89 8.14
CA GLN A 99 -6.65 17.76 6.99
C GLN A 99 -6.12 17.10 5.70
N PHE A 100 -5.24 16.13 5.81
CA PHE A 100 -4.72 15.42 4.64
C PHE A 100 -5.69 14.37 4.11
N ARG A 101 -6.73 14.05 4.86
CA ARG A 101 -7.71 13.06 4.44
C ARG A 101 -8.36 13.44 3.10
N ASP A 102 -8.85 14.68 3.03
CA ASP A 102 -9.50 15.14 1.80
C ASP A 102 -8.51 15.20 0.64
N ASP A 103 -7.29 15.64 0.91
CA ASP A 103 -6.24 15.69 -0.10
C ASP A 103 -5.89 14.29 -0.59
N ALA A 104 -5.82 13.32 0.31
CA ALA A 104 -5.53 11.93 -0.03
C ALA A 104 -6.62 11.35 -0.93
N LEU A 105 -7.87 11.56 -0.57
CA LEU A 105 -8.99 11.08 -1.36
C LEU A 105 -9.02 11.76 -2.72
N ALA A 106 -8.75 13.08 -2.75
CA ALA A 106 -8.70 13.82 -4.02
C ALA A 106 -7.56 13.36 -4.92
N ALA A 107 -6.46 12.88 -4.34
CA ALA A 107 -5.32 12.36 -5.11
C ALA A 107 -5.59 10.95 -5.66
N GLY A 108 -6.61 10.28 -5.18
CA GLY A 108 -7.01 8.96 -5.65
C GLY A 108 -6.81 7.84 -4.65
N CYS A 109 -6.52 8.14 -3.38
CA CYS A 109 -6.48 7.13 -2.33
C CYS A 109 -7.89 6.66 -2.00
N ASP A 110 -8.00 5.37 -1.69
CA ASP A 110 -9.30 4.77 -1.37
C ASP A 110 -9.67 4.91 0.10
N GLU A 111 -8.66 4.92 0.97
CA GLU A 111 -8.85 5.06 2.41
C GLU A 111 -7.72 5.86 3.01
N TYR A 112 -8.00 6.43 4.17
CA TYR A 112 -7.02 7.20 4.94
C TYR A 112 -6.94 6.61 6.34
N VAL A 113 -5.74 6.24 6.77
CA VAL A 113 -5.49 5.61 8.07
C VAL A 113 -4.51 6.45 8.86
N SER A 114 -4.90 6.83 10.08
CA SER A 114 -4.01 7.58 10.98
C SER A 114 -3.19 6.63 11.82
N THR A 115 -1.91 6.96 12.02
CA THR A 115 -1.07 6.20 12.95
C THR A 115 -1.11 6.85 14.33
N PRO A 116 -1.02 6.08 15.41
CA PRO A 116 -0.99 4.62 15.43
C PRO A 116 -2.34 3.99 15.11
N PHE A 117 -2.33 2.86 14.45
CA PHE A 117 -3.56 2.13 14.11
C PHE A 117 -3.56 0.77 14.80
N GLU A 118 -4.76 0.19 14.93
CA GLU A 118 -4.91 -1.17 15.43
C GLU A 118 -4.56 -2.14 14.32
N PRO A 119 -3.60 -3.08 14.54
CA PRO A 119 -3.21 -4.04 13.50
C PRO A 119 -4.38 -4.84 12.93
N GLU A 120 -5.29 -5.27 13.79
CA GLU A 120 -6.44 -6.05 13.35
C GLU A 120 -7.41 -5.24 12.49
N ALA A 121 -7.56 -3.95 12.79
CA ALA A 121 -8.37 -3.06 11.98
C ALA A 121 -7.75 -2.87 10.60
N LEU A 122 -6.44 -2.72 10.54
CA LEU A 122 -5.73 -2.60 9.27
C LEU A 122 -5.85 -3.88 8.45
N GLU A 123 -5.67 -5.03 9.07
CA GLU A 123 -5.82 -6.32 8.40
C GLU A 123 -7.21 -6.48 7.80
N LYS A 124 -8.23 -6.14 8.57
CA LYS A 124 -9.61 -6.22 8.13
C LYS A 124 -9.86 -5.31 6.92
N LEU A 125 -9.32 -4.12 6.97
CA LEU A 125 -9.44 -3.16 5.88
C LEU A 125 -8.75 -3.67 4.62
N ILE A 126 -7.53 -4.19 4.75
CA ILE A 126 -6.78 -4.76 3.63
C ILE A 126 -7.59 -5.89 2.98
N ARG A 127 -8.11 -6.81 3.80
CA ARG A 127 -8.85 -7.96 3.27
C ARG A 127 -10.17 -7.55 2.60
N SER A 128 -10.73 -6.40 2.98
CA SER A 128 -11.93 -5.90 2.31
C SER A 128 -11.66 -5.51 0.86
N PHE A 129 -10.40 -5.20 0.54
CA PHE A 129 -10.02 -4.81 -0.82
C PHE A 129 -9.43 -5.96 -1.65
N VAL A 130 -8.81 -6.95 -1.01
CA VAL A 130 -8.04 -7.97 -1.75
C VAL A 130 -8.54 -9.40 -1.54
N SER A 131 -9.61 -9.60 -0.83
CA SER A 131 -10.13 -10.95 -0.56
C SER A 131 -10.75 -11.62 -1.79
#